data_9ce917548c9bc17ea94dfc28052e24b0
#
_entry.id   9ce917548c9bc17ea94dfc28052e24b0
#
_cell.length_a   1.000
_cell.length_b   1.000
_cell.length_c   1.000
_cell.angle_alpha   90.00
_cell.angle_beta   90.00
_cell.angle_gamma   90.00
#
_symmetry.space_group_name_H-M   'P 1'
#
loop_
_entity.id
_entity.type
_entity.pdbx_description
1 polymer ?
#
loop_
_entity_poly.entity_id
_entity_poly.type
_entity_poly.pdbx_seq_one_letter_code
_entity_poly.pdbx_strand_id
1 'polypeptide(L)'
;MESYGKFAAVYDRLMDDFDYPGWAEYYLRLLEKAGCKPRRMCDCACGTGSMSVEFARRGIQVTGVDLSEEMLEEAAVKARRQAQKIAFVRQNMTALILPRPVDAIVCACDGVNYLAAPGDLNKFLHSAAKNLKSGGVLAFDVSTRHKLEKVIGNGFFGEERDEVAYLWSNRLNPENHTVEMDLTFFLRQEGDLYRRFEEKHVQRYFDGAELTRALTENGFEDVRVYGDRTFEAPGAEEMRMHLTARRI
;
A
#
# COMPACT_ATOMS: atom_id res chain seq x y z
N MET A 1 7.15 15.93 2.24
CA MET A 1 7.98 15.65 1.04
C MET A 1 7.08 14.83 0.12
N GLU A 2 6.84 15.27 -1.12
CA GLU A 2 6.04 14.48 -2.07
C GLU A 2 6.93 13.34 -2.57
N SER A 3 6.70 12.12 -2.07
CA SER A 3 7.28 10.90 -2.61
C SER A 3 6.48 10.48 -3.85
N TYR A 4 7.13 9.83 -4.80
CA TYR A 4 6.54 9.29 -6.03
C TYR A 4 6.32 10.24 -7.22
N GLY A 5 6.81 11.49 -7.23
CA GLY A 5 6.63 12.39 -8.35
C GLY A 5 7.08 11.82 -9.71
N LYS A 6 8.34 11.91 -10.03
CA LYS A 6 8.90 11.38 -11.31
C LYS A 6 8.96 9.84 -11.36
N PHE A 7 8.84 9.19 -10.22
CA PHE A 7 8.87 7.73 -10.08
C PHE A 7 7.63 7.06 -10.66
N ALA A 8 6.46 7.72 -10.63
CA ALA A 8 5.22 7.15 -11.16
C ALA A 8 5.37 6.64 -12.61
N ALA A 9 6.10 7.38 -13.45
CA ALA A 9 6.30 7.03 -14.86
C ALA A 9 7.12 5.74 -15.09
N VAL A 10 7.91 5.31 -14.10
CA VAL A 10 8.76 4.11 -14.18
C VAL A 10 8.32 3.00 -13.23
N TYR A 11 7.43 3.31 -12.28
CA TYR A 11 6.97 2.38 -11.25
C TYR A 11 6.45 1.06 -11.84
N ASP A 12 5.55 1.13 -12.80
CA ASP A 12 4.95 -0.06 -13.41
C ASP A 12 5.98 -0.94 -14.15
N ARG A 13 7.07 -0.34 -14.68
CA ARG A 13 8.16 -1.09 -15.33
C ARG A 13 9.01 -1.85 -14.31
N LEU A 14 9.17 -1.29 -13.11
CA LEU A 14 9.89 -1.94 -12.02
C LEU A 14 9.05 -3.00 -11.32
N MET A 15 7.72 -2.95 -11.50
CA MET A 15 6.74 -3.85 -10.90
C MET A 15 6.07 -4.75 -11.95
N ASP A 16 6.72 -4.99 -13.11
CA ASP A 16 6.16 -5.77 -14.22
C ASP A 16 6.01 -7.26 -13.90
N ASP A 17 6.82 -7.78 -12.97
CA ASP A 17 6.79 -9.15 -12.45
C ASP A 17 5.85 -9.33 -11.23
N PHE A 18 5.22 -8.24 -10.74
CA PHE A 18 4.34 -8.32 -9.58
C PHE A 18 2.96 -8.91 -9.93
N ASP A 19 2.57 -9.96 -9.21
CA ASP A 19 1.31 -10.70 -9.44
C ASP A 19 0.09 -9.96 -8.88
N TYR A 20 -0.28 -8.80 -9.48
CA TYR A 20 -1.47 -8.03 -9.08
C TYR A 20 -2.78 -8.85 -9.11
N PRO A 21 -3.04 -9.72 -10.13
CA PRO A 21 -4.23 -10.55 -10.13
C PRO A 21 -4.33 -11.49 -8.94
N GLY A 22 -3.23 -12.18 -8.59
CA GLY A 22 -3.17 -13.08 -7.44
C GLY A 22 -3.28 -12.34 -6.11
N TRP A 23 -2.70 -11.14 -6.01
CA TRP A 23 -2.86 -10.28 -4.83
C TRP A 23 -4.31 -9.82 -4.64
N ALA A 24 -4.97 -9.39 -5.71
CA ALA A 24 -6.37 -8.99 -5.65
C ALA A 24 -7.27 -10.16 -5.24
N GLU A 25 -7.03 -11.36 -5.78
CA GLU A 25 -7.76 -12.55 -5.37
C GLU A 25 -7.53 -12.87 -3.89
N TYR A 26 -6.28 -12.81 -3.41
CA TYR A 26 -5.96 -13.02 -2.00
C TYR A 26 -6.70 -12.03 -1.08
N TYR A 27 -6.69 -10.72 -1.41
CA TYR A 27 -7.44 -9.72 -0.64
C TYR A 27 -8.94 -9.98 -0.63
N LEU A 28 -9.53 -10.40 -1.74
CA LEU A 28 -10.96 -10.74 -1.77
C LEU A 28 -11.27 -11.95 -0.90
N ARG A 29 -10.40 -12.93 -0.86
CA ARG A 29 -10.52 -14.07 0.05
C ARG A 29 -10.35 -13.68 1.52
N LEU A 30 -9.44 -12.75 1.83
CA LEU A 30 -9.31 -12.17 3.19
C LEU A 30 -10.62 -11.51 3.62
N LEU A 31 -11.18 -10.66 2.73
CA LEU A 31 -12.45 -9.98 2.98
C LEU A 31 -13.60 -10.97 3.14
N GLU A 32 -13.68 -12.01 2.31
CA GLU A 32 -14.69 -13.06 2.43
C GLU A 32 -14.58 -13.83 3.76
N LYS A 33 -13.37 -14.18 4.19
CA LYS A 33 -13.11 -14.80 5.51
C LYS A 33 -13.51 -13.88 6.66
N ALA A 34 -13.39 -12.58 6.50
CA ALA A 34 -13.88 -11.57 7.45
C ALA A 34 -15.39 -11.30 7.32
N GLY A 35 -16.12 -12.07 6.48
CA GLY A 35 -17.57 -11.95 6.29
C GLY A 35 -18.00 -10.79 5.38
N CYS A 36 -17.08 -10.21 4.58
CA CYS A 36 -17.35 -9.10 3.69
C CYS A 36 -17.27 -9.53 2.21
N LYS A 37 -18.36 -9.34 1.47
CA LYS A 37 -18.39 -9.41 -0.01
C LYS A 37 -18.64 -8.00 -0.56
N PRO A 38 -17.58 -7.24 -0.83
CA PRO A 38 -17.72 -5.81 -1.10
C PRO A 38 -18.35 -5.56 -2.47
N ARG A 39 -19.32 -4.65 -2.52
CA ARG A 39 -19.83 -4.04 -3.76
C ARG A 39 -19.16 -2.70 -4.04
N ARG A 40 -18.76 -2.00 -2.97
CA ARG A 40 -18.02 -0.73 -3.02
C ARG A 40 -16.81 -0.83 -2.13
N MET A 41 -15.66 -0.41 -2.67
CA MET A 41 -14.37 -0.48 -2.02
C MET A 41 -13.60 0.82 -2.21
N CYS A 42 -12.85 1.20 -1.19
CA CYS A 42 -11.76 2.16 -1.33
C CYS A 42 -10.44 1.40 -1.40
N ASP A 43 -9.68 1.63 -2.46
CA ASP A 43 -8.28 1.23 -2.57
C ASP A 43 -7.44 2.42 -2.12
N CYS A 44 -6.88 2.31 -0.92
CA CYS A 44 -6.22 3.39 -0.20
C CYS A 44 -4.71 3.28 -0.38
N ALA A 45 -4.01 4.37 -0.69
CA ALA A 45 -2.64 4.39 -1.19
C ALA A 45 -2.51 3.52 -2.47
N CYS A 46 -3.39 3.79 -3.44
CA CYS A 46 -3.56 2.94 -4.61
C CYS A 46 -2.41 3.04 -5.63
N GLY A 47 -1.50 4.01 -5.49
CA GLY A 47 -0.40 4.25 -6.41
C GLY A 47 -0.89 4.39 -7.87
N THR A 48 -0.27 3.67 -8.79
CA THR A 48 -0.64 3.62 -10.22
C THR A 48 -1.91 2.82 -10.50
N GLY A 49 -2.66 2.41 -9.47
CA GLY A 49 -4.00 1.83 -9.58
C GLY A 49 -4.07 0.40 -10.08
N SER A 50 -2.98 -0.36 -10.10
CA SER A 50 -2.98 -1.74 -10.59
C SER A 50 -3.92 -2.63 -9.77
N MET A 51 -3.92 -2.54 -8.44
CA MET A 51 -4.87 -3.25 -7.57
C MET A 51 -6.31 -2.76 -7.79
N SER A 52 -6.51 -1.43 -7.90
CA SER A 52 -7.81 -0.83 -8.20
C SER A 52 -8.45 -1.43 -9.46
N VAL A 53 -7.66 -1.57 -10.53
CA VAL A 53 -8.10 -2.17 -11.80
C VAL A 53 -8.48 -3.64 -11.62
N GLU A 54 -7.70 -4.40 -10.88
CA GLU A 54 -7.98 -5.81 -10.63
C GLU A 54 -9.27 -6.02 -9.81
N PHE A 55 -9.54 -5.16 -8.82
CA PHE A 55 -10.81 -5.17 -8.10
C PHE A 55 -11.99 -4.77 -8.98
N ALA A 56 -11.83 -3.74 -9.81
CA ALA A 56 -12.88 -3.29 -10.73
C ALA A 56 -13.24 -4.34 -11.79
N ARG A 57 -12.25 -5.07 -12.33
CA ARG A 57 -12.46 -6.21 -13.25
C ARG A 57 -13.33 -7.32 -12.65
N ARG A 58 -13.33 -7.45 -11.32
CA ARG A 58 -14.13 -8.41 -10.57
C ARG A 58 -15.52 -7.86 -10.18
N GLY A 59 -15.91 -6.72 -10.79
CA GLY A 59 -17.23 -6.12 -10.63
C GLY A 59 -17.43 -5.26 -9.40
N ILE A 60 -16.35 -4.87 -8.71
CA ILE A 60 -16.41 -4.02 -7.53
C ILE A 60 -16.36 -2.55 -7.97
N GLN A 61 -17.21 -1.71 -7.40
CA GLN A 61 -17.13 -0.27 -7.56
C GLN A 61 -15.98 0.28 -6.71
N VAL A 62 -14.87 0.64 -7.35
CA VAL A 62 -13.65 1.09 -6.69
C VAL A 62 -13.53 2.60 -6.70
N THR A 63 -13.09 3.16 -5.58
CA THR A 63 -12.51 4.51 -5.48
C THR A 63 -11.06 4.35 -5.07
N GLY A 64 -10.13 4.74 -5.95
CA GLY A 64 -8.69 4.77 -5.65
C GLY A 64 -8.31 6.10 -5.00
N VAL A 65 -7.55 6.03 -3.94
CA VAL A 65 -7.07 7.21 -3.19
C VAL A 65 -5.57 7.13 -3.03
N ASP A 66 -4.87 8.20 -3.40
CA ASP A 66 -3.43 8.34 -3.17
C ASP A 66 -3.09 9.80 -2.84
N LEU A 67 -1.91 10.03 -2.31
CA LEU A 67 -1.40 11.36 -2.02
C LEU A 67 -0.71 11.99 -3.25
N SER A 68 -0.07 11.16 -4.10
CA SER A 68 0.63 11.58 -5.31
C SER A 68 -0.35 11.78 -6.47
N GLU A 69 -0.35 12.99 -7.03
CA GLU A 69 -1.12 13.34 -8.21
C GLU A 69 -0.61 12.57 -9.44
N GLU A 70 0.71 12.44 -9.57
CA GLU A 70 1.36 11.75 -10.68
C GLU A 70 1.02 10.25 -10.71
N MET A 71 0.96 9.61 -9.54
CA MET A 71 0.48 8.22 -9.44
C MET A 71 -0.97 8.09 -9.90
N LEU A 72 -1.83 9.02 -9.51
CA LEU A 72 -3.25 9.01 -9.88
C LEU A 72 -3.46 9.30 -11.37
N GLU A 73 -2.61 10.12 -12.00
CA GLU A 73 -2.62 10.33 -13.47
C GLU A 73 -2.33 9.02 -14.20
N GLU A 74 -1.29 8.28 -13.82
CA GLU A 74 -0.97 6.96 -14.38
C GLU A 74 -2.10 5.95 -14.11
N ALA A 75 -2.68 5.95 -12.91
CA ALA A 75 -3.82 5.11 -12.56
C ALA A 75 -5.03 5.38 -13.46
N ALA A 76 -5.34 6.65 -13.73
CA ALA A 76 -6.44 7.04 -14.60
C ALA A 76 -6.20 6.63 -16.06
N VAL A 77 -4.97 6.74 -16.55
CA VAL A 77 -4.56 6.26 -17.89
C VAL A 77 -4.73 4.74 -17.96
N LYS A 78 -4.22 4.02 -16.97
CA LYS A 78 -4.31 2.55 -16.89
C LYS A 78 -5.75 2.07 -16.88
N ALA A 79 -6.60 2.66 -16.03
CA ALA A 79 -8.01 2.30 -15.94
C ALA A 79 -8.75 2.51 -17.28
N ARG A 80 -8.50 3.65 -17.97
CA ARG A 80 -9.07 3.92 -19.29
C ARG A 80 -8.63 2.90 -20.33
N ARG A 81 -7.34 2.56 -20.40
CA ARG A 81 -6.80 1.55 -21.32
C ARG A 81 -7.44 0.18 -21.11
N GLN A 82 -7.86 -0.12 -19.88
CA GLN A 82 -8.47 -1.39 -19.51
C GLN A 82 -10.00 -1.33 -19.42
N ALA A 83 -10.60 -0.26 -19.94
CA ALA A 83 -12.05 -0.02 -19.96
C ALA A 83 -12.71 -0.13 -18.56
N GLN A 84 -11.98 0.21 -17.49
CA GLN A 84 -12.50 0.22 -16.12
C GLN A 84 -12.94 1.63 -15.71
N LYS A 85 -14.10 1.71 -15.04
CA LYS A 85 -14.64 2.97 -14.49
C LYS A 85 -14.27 3.08 -13.02
N ILE A 86 -13.16 3.77 -12.73
CA ILE A 86 -12.64 3.96 -11.37
C ILE A 86 -12.55 5.47 -11.12
N ALA A 87 -13.02 5.92 -9.96
CA ALA A 87 -12.78 7.27 -9.49
C ALA A 87 -11.45 7.31 -8.73
N PHE A 88 -10.51 8.13 -9.19
CA PHE A 88 -9.26 8.39 -8.49
C PHE A 88 -9.31 9.77 -7.85
N VAL A 89 -8.91 9.87 -6.57
CA VAL A 89 -9.03 11.08 -5.77
C VAL A 89 -7.76 11.31 -4.96
N ARG A 90 -7.17 12.49 -5.10
CA ARG A 90 -6.00 12.88 -4.29
C ARG A 90 -6.44 13.17 -2.86
N GLN A 91 -6.05 12.32 -1.92
CA GLN A 91 -6.31 12.51 -0.48
C GLN A 91 -5.20 11.86 0.36
N ASN A 92 -5.01 12.42 1.56
CA ASN A 92 -4.21 11.79 2.58
C ASN A 92 -5.07 10.74 3.31
N MET A 93 -4.58 9.50 3.42
CA MET A 93 -5.29 8.42 4.10
C MET A 93 -5.59 8.73 5.59
N THR A 94 -4.80 9.59 6.22
CA THR A 94 -5.05 10.02 7.62
C THR A 94 -6.25 10.97 7.76
N ALA A 95 -6.79 11.46 6.65
CA ALA A 95 -7.93 12.38 6.59
C ALA A 95 -8.87 12.04 5.44
N LEU A 96 -9.12 10.74 5.23
CA LEU A 96 -9.95 10.21 4.17
C LEU A 96 -11.40 10.71 4.27
N ILE A 97 -11.97 11.15 3.14
CA ILE A 97 -13.37 11.56 3.01
C ILE A 97 -13.92 10.92 1.74
N LEU A 98 -14.79 9.93 1.90
CA LEU A 98 -15.49 9.30 0.79
C LEU A 98 -16.92 9.90 0.67
N PRO A 99 -17.48 10.00 -0.55
CA PRO A 99 -18.83 10.52 -0.76
C PRO A 99 -19.92 9.74 -0.02
N ARG A 100 -19.66 8.48 0.27
CA ARG A 100 -20.53 7.58 1.06
C ARG A 100 -19.71 6.42 1.64
N PRO A 101 -20.14 5.85 2.77
CA PRO A 101 -19.45 4.70 3.37
C PRO A 101 -19.37 3.52 2.41
N VAL A 102 -18.22 2.79 2.46
CA VAL A 102 -17.92 1.64 1.64
C VAL A 102 -18.02 0.32 2.43
N ASP A 103 -18.07 -0.80 1.72
CA ASP A 103 -18.13 -2.13 2.33
C ASP A 103 -16.74 -2.58 2.81
N ALA A 104 -15.69 -2.16 2.09
CA ALA A 104 -14.31 -2.47 2.44
C ALA A 104 -13.38 -1.30 2.11
N ILE A 105 -12.32 -1.16 2.90
CA ILE A 105 -11.13 -0.37 2.58
C ILE A 105 -9.96 -1.33 2.51
N VAL A 106 -9.21 -1.28 1.40
CA VAL A 106 -7.97 -2.04 1.22
C VAL A 106 -6.82 -1.04 1.14
N CYS A 107 -5.70 -1.32 1.83
CA CYS A 107 -4.45 -0.60 1.68
C CYS A 107 -3.34 -1.64 1.44
N ALA A 108 -3.10 -1.95 0.17
CA ALA A 108 -2.19 -2.99 -0.25
C ALA A 108 -0.77 -2.45 -0.50
N CYS A 109 0.20 -3.37 -0.58
CA CYS A 109 1.59 -3.07 -0.93
C CYS A 109 2.27 -2.08 0.01
N ASP A 110 2.22 -2.40 1.33
CA ASP A 110 2.90 -1.68 2.43
C ASP A 110 2.61 -0.16 2.53
N GLY A 111 1.47 0.29 1.99
CA GLY A 111 1.05 1.69 2.11
C GLY A 111 0.96 2.17 3.57
N VAL A 112 0.58 1.29 4.51
CA VAL A 112 0.52 1.61 5.95
C VAL A 112 1.90 1.89 6.55
N ASN A 113 2.97 1.31 6.03
CA ASN A 113 4.33 1.59 6.53
C ASN A 113 4.77 3.04 6.32
N TYR A 114 4.14 3.79 5.41
CA TYR A 114 4.40 5.22 5.22
C TYR A 114 3.80 6.13 6.32
N LEU A 115 3.02 5.57 7.23
CA LEU A 115 2.52 6.27 8.42
C LEU A 115 3.61 6.36 9.49
N ALA A 116 4.72 7.03 9.16
CA ALA A 116 5.91 7.07 10.00
C ALA A 116 5.86 8.12 11.11
N ALA A 117 5.03 9.16 10.97
CA ALA A 117 4.91 10.18 11.99
C ALA A 117 4.07 9.73 13.21
N PRO A 118 4.38 10.19 14.41
CA PRO A 118 3.61 9.85 15.61
C PRO A 118 2.12 10.16 15.45
N GLY A 119 1.28 9.18 15.76
CA GLY A 119 -0.18 9.31 15.70
C GLY A 119 -0.81 9.13 14.31
N ASP A 120 -0.02 9.02 13.23
CA ASP A 120 -0.59 8.89 11.87
C ASP A 120 -1.32 7.55 11.69
N LEU A 121 -0.84 6.46 12.28
CA LEU A 121 -1.57 5.19 12.31
C LEU A 121 -2.98 5.37 12.90
N ASN A 122 -3.09 6.00 14.07
CA ASN A 122 -4.39 6.24 14.71
C ASN A 122 -5.30 7.15 13.89
N LYS A 123 -4.74 8.19 13.26
CA LYS A 123 -5.52 9.06 12.35
C LYS A 123 -6.04 8.28 11.15
N PHE A 124 -5.22 7.41 10.54
CA PHE A 124 -5.63 6.54 9.44
C PHE A 124 -6.75 5.60 9.87
N LEU A 125 -6.58 4.87 10.98
CA LEU A 125 -7.58 3.92 11.47
C LEU A 125 -8.90 4.61 11.80
N HIS A 126 -8.85 5.77 12.48
CA HIS A 126 -10.03 6.58 12.75
C HIS A 126 -10.72 7.06 11.47
N SER A 127 -9.93 7.50 10.50
CA SER A 127 -10.43 7.92 9.20
C SER A 127 -11.07 6.77 8.44
N ALA A 128 -10.44 5.58 8.43
CA ALA A 128 -10.97 4.36 7.83
C ALA A 128 -12.30 3.95 8.49
N ALA A 129 -12.37 3.95 9.83
CA ALA A 129 -13.59 3.63 10.56
C ALA A 129 -14.77 4.55 10.18
N LYS A 130 -14.53 5.85 9.99
CA LYS A 130 -15.56 6.82 9.58
C LYS A 130 -16.10 6.57 8.16
N ASN A 131 -15.30 6.02 7.28
CA ASN A 131 -15.62 5.82 5.87
C ASN A 131 -16.11 4.39 5.56
N LEU A 132 -16.01 3.46 6.52
CA LEU A 132 -16.62 2.14 6.42
C LEU A 132 -18.07 2.15 6.89
N LYS A 133 -18.89 1.28 6.33
CA LYS A 133 -20.20 0.94 6.92
C LYS A 133 -20.00 0.21 8.25
N SER A 134 -20.99 0.21 9.13
CA SER A 134 -20.99 -0.74 10.26
C SER A 134 -20.91 -2.17 9.73
N GLY A 135 -20.03 -2.98 10.31
CA GLY A 135 -19.69 -4.32 9.83
C GLY A 135 -18.79 -4.36 8.59
N GLY A 136 -18.43 -3.21 8.03
CA GLY A 136 -17.46 -3.11 6.93
C GLY A 136 -16.04 -3.51 7.37
N VAL A 137 -15.19 -3.90 6.43
CA VAL A 137 -13.88 -4.47 6.74
C VAL A 137 -12.76 -3.59 6.22
N LEU A 138 -11.77 -3.33 7.08
CA LEU A 138 -10.46 -2.81 6.71
C LEU A 138 -9.52 -4.01 6.51
N ALA A 139 -8.84 -4.05 5.37
CA ALA A 139 -7.78 -5.01 5.07
C ALA A 139 -6.53 -4.29 4.59
N PHE A 140 -5.37 -4.64 5.12
CA PHE A 140 -4.10 -4.03 4.72
C PHE A 140 -2.93 -4.97 4.97
N ASP A 141 -1.79 -4.65 4.39
CA ASP A 141 -0.54 -5.31 4.71
C ASP A 141 0.52 -4.33 5.20
N VAL A 142 1.49 -4.89 5.88
CA VAL A 142 2.69 -4.17 6.32
C VAL A 142 3.94 -5.00 6.09
N SER A 143 5.00 -4.35 5.65
CA SER A 143 6.36 -4.87 5.77
C SER A 143 6.72 -5.02 7.24
N THR A 144 7.19 -6.21 7.63
CA THR A 144 7.44 -6.55 9.03
C THR A 144 8.71 -5.90 9.58
N ARG A 145 8.86 -5.97 10.89
CA ARG A 145 10.12 -5.62 11.56
C ARG A 145 11.30 -6.44 11.00
N HIS A 146 11.11 -7.75 10.81
CA HIS A 146 12.15 -8.61 10.24
C HIS A 146 12.63 -8.08 8.88
N LYS A 147 11.70 -7.78 7.96
CA LYS A 147 12.04 -7.23 6.65
C LYS A 147 12.77 -5.90 6.78
N LEU A 148 12.20 -4.92 7.49
CA LEU A 148 12.71 -3.55 7.50
C LEU A 148 14.00 -3.42 8.33
N GLU A 149 14.16 -4.17 9.43
CA GLU A 149 15.33 -4.09 10.30
C GLU A 149 16.46 -5.04 9.89
N LYS A 150 16.13 -6.30 9.53
CA LYS A 150 17.15 -7.35 9.32
C LYS A 150 17.51 -7.53 7.85
N VAL A 151 16.53 -7.42 6.94
CA VAL A 151 16.76 -7.68 5.51
C VAL A 151 17.16 -6.40 4.78
N ILE A 152 16.37 -5.34 4.93
CA ILE A 152 16.64 -4.05 4.30
C ILE A 152 17.66 -3.25 5.13
N GLY A 153 17.39 -3.02 6.40
CA GLY A 153 18.27 -2.44 7.42
C GLY A 153 19.06 -1.22 6.95
N ASN A 154 20.39 -1.31 7.02
CA ASN A 154 21.34 -0.34 6.48
C ASN A 154 21.93 -0.83 5.14
N GLY A 155 21.18 -1.64 4.41
CA GLY A 155 21.60 -2.26 3.16
C GLY A 155 21.73 -1.27 2.02
N PHE A 156 22.48 -1.70 1.01
CA PHE A 156 22.59 -1.03 -0.27
C PHE A 156 22.22 -2.04 -1.36
N PHE A 157 21.31 -1.65 -2.24
CA PHE A 157 20.79 -2.49 -3.31
C PHE A 157 20.89 -1.74 -4.64
N GLY A 158 20.85 -2.46 -5.73
CA GLY A 158 20.80 -1.90 -7.06
C GLY A 158 20.34 -2.94 -8.05
N GLU A 159 19.68 -2.49 -9.08
CA GLU A 159 19.23 -3.32 -10.17
C GLU A 159 19.33 -2.55 -11.48
N GLU A 160 19.66 -3.27 -12.55
CA GLU A 160 19.63 -2.77 -13.92
C GLU A 160 18.62 -3.59 -14.71
N ARG A 161 17.67 -2.91 -15.31
CA ARG A 161 16.71 -3.44 -16.28
C ARG A 161 16.87 -2.64 -17.57
N ASP A 162 16.42 -3.15 -18.70
CA ASP A 162 16.65 -2.63 -20.06
C ASP A 162 16.67 -1.11 -20.22
N GLU A 163 15.74 -0.41 -19.57
CA GLU A 163 15.58 1.05 -19.69
C GLU A 163 15.71 1.80 -18.36
N VAL A 164 15.77 1.07 -17.24
CA VAL A 164 15.80 1.67 -15.89
C VAL A 164 16.85 0.98 -15.05
N ALA A 165 17.75 1.75 -14.46
CA ALA A 165 18.60 1.27 -13.38
C ALA A 165 18.32 2.08 -12.11
N TYR A 166 18.50 1.46 -10.94
CA TYR A 166 18.42 2.18 -9.69
C TYR A 166 19.49 1.77 -8.69
N LEU A 167 19.82 2.69 -7.82
CA LEU A 167 20.59 2.49 -6.61
C LEU A 167 19.68 2.83 -5.43
N TRP A 168 19.68 1.95 -4.43
CA TRP A 168 18.83 2.09 -3.27
C TRP A 168 19.66 1.90 -2.00
N SER A 169 19.86 2.97 -1.23
CA SER A 169 20.55 2.94 0.06
C SER A 169 19.57 3.18 1.20
N ASN A 170 19.78 2.48 2.30
CA ASN A 170 18.92 2.52 3.47
C ASN A 170 19.67 2.99 4.70
N ARG A 171 18.93 3.67 5.57
CA ARG A 171 19.37 4.04 6.91
C ARG A 171 18.31 3.65 7.94
N LEU A 172 18.61 2.64 8.74
CA LEU A 172 17.76 2.18 9.84
C LEU A 172 17.88 3.15 11.02
N ASN A 173 16.74 3.56 11.58
CA ASN A 173 16.62 4.22 12.87
C ASN A 173 15.81 3.33 13.82
N PRO A 174 16.47 2.53 14.69
CA PRO A 174 15.79 1.60 15.58
C PRO A 174 14.94 2.30 16.67
N GLU A 175 15.32 3.52 17.06
CA GLU A 175 14.61 4.27 18.11
C GLU A 175 13.22 4.70 17.65
N ASN A 176 13.09 5.07 16.38
CA ASN A 176 11.84 5.49 15.79
C ASN A 176 11.13 4.37 15.01
N HIS A 177 11.73 3.16 14.96
CA HIS A 177 11.25 2.04 14.17
C HIS A 177 11.14 2.36 12.67
N THR A 178 12.03 3.20 12.12
CA THR A 178 11.95 3.66 10.73
C THR A 178 13.17 3.24 9.92
N VAL A 179 12.94 3.10 8.61
CA VAL A 179 14.00 3.02 7.60
C VAL A 179 13.80 4.19 6.64
N GLU A 180 14.82 5.02 6.52
CA GLU A 180 14.92 6.02 5.47
C GLU A 180 15.55 5.36 4.24
N MET A 181 14.95 5.57 3.09
CA MET A 181 15.34 4.96 1.81
C MET A 181 15.65 6.08 0.82
N ASP A 182 16.89 6.16 0.40
CA ASP A 182 17.34 7.06 -0.66
C ASP A 182 17.49 6.25 -1.96
N LEU A 183 16.63 6.53 -2.94
CA LEU A 183 16.64 5.87 -4.25
C LEU A 183 17.14 6.84 -5.31
N THR A 184 18.09 6.40 -6.11
CA THR A 184 18.55 7.12 -7.29
C THR A 184 18.20 6.30 -8.51
N PHE A 185 17.40 6.86 -9.41
CA PHE A 185 16.98 6.24 -10.65
C PHE A 185 17.74 6.81 -11.83
N PHE A 186 18.00 5.95 -12.81
CA PHE A 186 18.56 6.28 -14.12
C PHE A 186 17.62 5.73 -15.19
N LEU A 187 16.93 6.63 -15.88
CA LEU A 187 16.00 6.26 -16.96
C LEU A 187 16.68 6.52 -18.29
N ARG A 188 16.83 5.49 -19.11
CA ARG A 188 17.42 5.58 -20.43
C ARG A 188 16.62 6.52 -21.32
N GLN A 189 17.35 7.37 -22.04
CA GLN A 189 16.84 8.28 -23.05
C GLN A 189 17.32 7.81 -24.45
N GLU A 190 17.54 8.69 -25.37
CA GLU A 190 18.12 8.39 -26.65
C GLU A 190 19.61 8.02 -26.52
N GLY A 191 20.02 6.94 -27.18
CA GLY A 191 21.40 6.45 -27.18
C GLY A 191 21.85 5.99 -25.78
N ASP A 192 23.01 6.50 -25.35
CA ASP A 192 23.62 6.14 -24.06
C ASP A 192 23.38 7.19 -22.97
N LEU A 193 22.41 8.09 -23.18
CA LEU A 193 22.05 9.11 -22.20
C LEU A 193 21.05 8.57 -21.20
N TYR A 194 21.19 9.00 -19.94
CA TYR A 194 20.27 8.66 -18.86
C TYR A 194 19.79 9.94 -18.16
N ARG A 195 18.49 10.00 -17.89
CA ARG A 195 17.90 10.98 -16.99
C ARG A 195 17.99 10.45 -15.57
N ARG A 196 18.74 11.17 -14.70
CA ARG A 196 18.85 10.86 -13.29
C ARG A 196 17.82 11.63 -12.48
N PHE A 197 17.19 10.96 -11.50
CA PHE A 197 16.37 11.59 -10.46
C PHE A 197 16.45 10.83 -9.17
N GLU A 198 16.00 11.44 -8.09
CA GLU A 198 16.04 10.85 -6.74
C GLU A 198 14.66 10.86 -6.12
N GLU A 199 14.40 9.83 -5.29
CA GLU A 199 13.23 9.71 -4.44
C GLU A 199 13.68 9.38 -3.02
N LYS A 200 12.94 9.90 -2.03
CA LYS A 200 13.19 9.62 -0.62
C LYS A 200 11.92 9.07 0.00
N HIS A 201 12.05 7.94 0.65
CA HIS A 201 10.96 7.30 1.35
C HIS A 201 11.34 7.09 2.81
N VAL A 202 10.34 7.12 3.67
CA VAL A 202 10.47 6.75 5.07
C VAL A 202 9.38 5.74 5.37
N GLN A 203 9.77 4.54 5.77
CA GLN A 203 8.83 3.52 6.22
C GLN A 203 9.06 3.21 7.69
N ARG A 204 7.96 2.99 8.42
CA ARG A 204 7.96 2.53 9.81
C ARG A 204 7.49 1.09 9.87
N TYR A 205 8.19 0.25 10.65
CA TYR A 205 7.66 -1.06 10.97
C TYR A 205 6.76 -1.00 12.21
N PHE A 206 5.77 -1.88 12.22
CA PHE A 206 4.79 -2.03 13.29
C PHE A 206 4.79 -3.48 13.77
N ASP A 207 4.66 -3.68 15.07
CA ASP A 207 4.43 -5.02 15.63
C ASP A 207 2.94 -5.39 15.51
N GLY A 208 2.64 -6.68 15.32
CA GLY A 208 1.25 -7.16 15.22
C GLY A 208 0.41 -6.83 16.45
N ALA A 209 1.01 -6.84 17.64
CA ALA A 209 0.34 -6.45 18.89
C ALA A 209 0.02 -4.94 18.92
N GLU A 210 0.93 -4.09 18.42
CA GLU A 210 0.70 -2.64 18.27
C GLU A 210 -0.48 -2.38 17.32
N LEU A 211 -0.49 -3.02 16.16
CA LEU A 211 -1.54 -2.88 15.16
C LEU A 211 -2.89 -3.36 15.70
N THR A 212 -2.93 -4.51 16.39
CA THR A 212 -4.15 -5.05 16.99
C THR A 212 -4.73 -4.11 18.02
N ARG A 213 -3.91 -3.58 18.92
CA ARG A 213 -4.33 -2.61 19.93
C ARG A 213 -4.86 -1.32 19.28
N ALA A 214 -4.11 -0.76 18.33
CA ALA A 214 -4.51 0.46 17.64
C ALA A 214 -5.85 0.28 16.90
N LEU A 215 -6.08 -0.86 16.24
CA LEU A 215 -7.35 -1.19 15.59
C LEU A 215 -8.50 -1.21 16.60
N THR A 216 -8.33 -1.90 17.73
CA THR A 216 -9.36 -2.00 18.78
C THR A 216 -9.71 -0.62 19.36
N GLU A 217 -8.69 0.18 19.65
CA GLU A 217 -8.87 1.56 20.17
C GLU A 217 -9.58 2.50 19.18
N ASN A 218 -9.54 2.20 17.88
CA ASN A 218 -10.20 2.98 16.82
C ASN A 218 -11.52 2.38 16.33
N GLY A 219 -12.16 1.49 17.10
CA GLY A 219 -13.51 0.99 16.81
C GLY A 219 -13.56 -0.16 15.81
N PHE A 220 -12.53 -1.00 15.82
CA PHE A 220 -12.50 -2.25 15.08
C PHE A 220 -12.51 -3.45 16.02
N GLU A 221 -13.13 -4.52 15.58
CA GLU A 221 -13.21 -5.84 16.23
C GLU A 221 -12.77 -6.95 15.27
N ASP A 222 -12.78 -8.20 15.70
CA ASP A 222 -12.42 -9.38 14.88
C ASP A 222 -11.08 -9.22 14.15
N VAL A 223 -10.09 -8.60 14.81
CA VAL A 223 -8.76 -8.39 14.22
C VAL A 223 -8.09 -9.73 13.98
N ARG A 224 -7.65 -9.96 12.74
CA ARG A 224 -6.89 -11.14 12.33
C ARG A 224 -5.58 -10.72 11.69
N VAL A 225 -4.51 -11.46 12.01
CA VAL A 225 -3.17 -11.25 11.46
C VAL A 225 -2.72 -12.53 10.77
N TYR A 226 -2.27 -12.40 9.53
CA TYR A 226 -1.86 -13.49 8.66
C TYR A 226 -0.44 -13.26 8.15
N GLY A 227 0.28 -14.35 7.84
CA GLY A 227 1.56 -14.31 7.12
C GLY A 227 1.37 -13.93 5.65
N ASP A 228 2.49 -13.80 4.93
CA ASP A 228 2.48 -13.32 3.53
C ASP A 228 1.68 -14.25 2.62
N ARG A 229 0.58 -13.74 2.12
CA ARG A 229 -0.39 -14.42 1.23
C ARG A 229 -0.83 -15.80 1.71
N THR A 230 -0.90 -15.98 3.02
CA THR A 230 -1.44 -17.19 3.67
C THR A 230 -2.66 -16.86 4.53
N PHE A 231 -3.28 -17.86 5.12
CA PHE A 231 -4.35 -17.70 6.12
C PHE A 231 -3.92 -18.23 7.50
N GLU A 232 -2.62 -18.44 7.65
CA GLU A 232 -1.99 -18.86 8.90
C GLU A 232 -1.38 -17.64 9.61
N ALA A 233 -1.09 -17.80 10.89
CA ALA A 233 -0.41 -16.75 11.66
C ALA A 233 1.01 -16.51 11.11
N PRO A 234 1.52 -15.29 11.14
CA PRO A 234 2.86 -14.98 10.63
C PRO A 234 3.95 -15.68 11.45
N GLY A 235 4.97 -16.18 10.77
CA GLY A 235 6.19 -16.69 11.38
C GLY A 235 7.11 -15.58 11.90
N ALA A 236 8.15 -15.97 12.64
CA ALA A 236 9.11 -15.00 13.21
C ALA A 236 9.94 -14.23 12.17
N GLU A 237 10.21 -14.85 11.02
CA GLU A 237 10.98 -14.27 9.92
C GLU A 237 10.09 -13.85 8.74
N GLU A 238 8.80 -13.66 9.00
CA GLU A 238 7.87 -13.23 7.99
C GLU A 238 8.27 -11.88 7.43
N MET A 239 8.22 -11.74 6.09
CA MET A 239 8.60 -10.49 5.41
C MET A 239 7.45 -9.50 5.37
N ARG A 240 6.21 -9.99 5.44
CA ARG A 240 4.97 -9.22 5.31
C ARG A 240 3.88 -9.83 6.17
N MET A 241 3.06 -9.00 6.79
CA MET A 241 1.85 -9.41 7.49
C MET A 241 0.64 -8.78 6.81
N HIS A 242 -0.45 -9.55 6.71
CA HIS A 242 -1.74 -9.05 6.28
C HIS A 242 -2.70 -9.00 7.47
N LEU A 243 -3.49 -7.97 7.54
CA LEU A 243 -4.45 -7.77 8.62
C LEU A 243 -5.85 -7.56 8.04
N THR A 244 -6.84 -8.08 8.76
CA THR A 244 -8.24 -7.71 8.58
C THR A 244 -8.84 -7.30 9.91
N ALA A 245 -9.74 -6.32 9.89
CA ALA A 245 -10.47 -5.89 11.05
C ALA A 245 -11.86 -5.41 10.63
N ARG A 246 -12.89 -5.70 11.42
CA ARG A 246 -14.28 -5.32 11.17
C ARG A 246 -14.61 -4.04 11.95
N ARG A 247 -15.26 -3.10 11.31
CA ARG A 247 -15.79 -1.92 11.98
C ARG A 247 -16.99 -2.30 12.85
N ILE A 248 -16.98 -1.90 14.11
CA ILE A 248 -18.12 -1.97 15.07
C ILE A 248 -19.29 -1.14 14.58
#